data_a98037327891b302c45c93be31ddc337
#
_entry.id   a98037327891b302c45c93be31ddc337
#
_cell.length_a   1.000
_cell.length_b   1.000
_cell.length_c   1.000
_cell.angle_alpha   90.00
_cell.angle_beta   90.00
_cell.angle_gamma   90.00
#
_symmetry.space_group_name_H-M   'P 1'
#
loop_
_entity.id
_entity.type
_entity.pdbx_description
1 polymer ?
#
loop_
_entity_poly.entity_id
_entity_poly.type
_entity_poly.pdbx_seq_one_letter_code
_entity_poly.pdbx_strand_id
1 'polypeptide(L)'
;MKKSVPTISICIPTFNGESTIKKVLDTIYPQLTSDCEVVIADDVSTDDTLSIVKQFQQKCSLIKVFQNTNNLGMDGNFHKVTKLATGKYVWFCGQDDLLGNGVIKQALKMVSNNNIGILNMNFSQYDHYMETCLTESFFEESTFDKKLVQTSDELYFDTPDEYYSVYTQPPSFLPSVVMLREYWLTTDIKQFYGSYFVQVGVLLMNMHKHRIGVFNIPLIKGRIPNDQWQEDGSKLFAIMTGDLVAKNIAFKLNKALPYRIFQRDKLRYSLNFLFLLNKSRATGLIPSSRNSIQLKAVFGNSLVYYFYILPLLNLNVRVLELLSISLSFVKKLLLKIAIIKKLRQ
;
A
#
# COMPACT_ATOMS: atom_id res chain seq x y z
N MET A 1 31.30 8.52 21.81
CA MET A 1 30.22 9.35 21.25
C MET A 1 28.91 8.60 21.34
N LYS A 2 27.86 9.14 21.96
CA LYS A 2 26.51 8.53 21.88
C LYS A 2 26.12 8.55 20.42
N LYS A 3 25.82 7.38 19.81
CA LYS A 3 25.21 7.32 18.47
C LYS A 3 23.91 8.10 18.55
N SER A 4 23.75 9.15 17.73
CA SER A 4 22.48 9.86 17.59
C SER A 4 21.43 8.87 17.10
N VAL A 5 20.24 8.96 17.67
CA VAL A 5 19.09 8.17 17.18
C VAL A 5 18.74 8.67 15.77
N PRO A 6 18.65 7.80 14.76
CA PRO A 6 18.30 8.24 13.42
C PRO A 6 16.88 8.85 13.39
N THR A 7 16.67 9.78 12.49
CA THR A 7 15.33 10.38 12.27
C THR A 7 14.42 9.36 11.59
N ILE A 8 14.91 8.70 10.54
CA ILE A 8 14.12 7.72 9.75
C ILE A 8 14.82 6.36 9.76
N SER A 9 14.04 5.30 10.04
CA SER A 9 14.41 3.92 9.74
C SER A 9 13.68 3.48 8.46
N ILE A 10 14.44 3.21 7.40
CA ILE A 10 13.93 2.58 6.18
C ILE A 10 13.83 1.09 6.47
N CYS A 11 12.60 0.58 6.55
CA CYS A 11 12.27 -0.78 6.96
C CYS A 11 11.96 -1.63 5.72
N ILE A 12 12.75 -2.67 5.48
CA ILE A 12 12.61 -3.56 4.32
C ILE A 12 12.35 -4.98 4.82
N PRO A 13 11.09 -5.42 4.92
CA PRO A 13 10.78 -6.83 5.12
C PRO A 13 11.07 -7.59 3.81
N THR A 14 11.84 -8.68 3.89
CA THR A 14 12.23 -9.47 2.71
C THR A 14 11.82 -10.94 2.85
N PHE A 15 11.44 -11.54 1.72
CA PHE A 15 11.24 -12.97 1.55
C PHE A 15 11.37 -13.34 0.08
N ASN A 16 12.37 -14.17 -0.26
CA ASN A 16 12.66 -14.64 -1.61
C ASN A 16 12.68 -13.49 -2.65
N GLY A 17 13.54 -12.49 -2.41
CA GLY A 17 13.65 -11.26 -3.20
C GLY A 17 14.96 -11.12 -3.98
N GLU A 18 15.71 -12.20 -4.24
CA GLU A 18 17.04 -12.17 -4.89
C GLU A 18 17.04 -11.41 -6.21
N SER A 19 15.97 -11.52 -6.99
CA SER A 19 15.86 -10.90 -8.32
C SER A 19 15.73 -9.36 -8.27
N THR A 20 15.37 -8.78 -7.13
CA THR A 20 14.99 -7.36 -7.03
C THR A 20 15.74 -6.58 -5.96
N ILE A 21 16.01 -7.20 -4.81
CA ILE A 21 16.51 -6.50 -3.62
C ILE A 21 17.83 -5.75 -3.85
N LYS A 22 18.70 -6.27 -4.72
CA LYS A 22 19.95 -5.59 -5.06
C LYS A 22 19.67 -4.22 -5.71
N LYS A 23 18.76 -4.17 -6.68
CA LYS A 23 18.39 -2.92 -7.37
C LYS A 23 17.78 -1.91 -6.39
N VAL A 24 16.96 -2.36 -5.45
CA VAL A 24 16.39 -1.52 -4.39
C VAL A 24 17.50 -0.90 -3.54
N LEU A 25 18.42 -1.71 -3.03
CA LEU A 25 19.53 -1.23 -2.19
C LEU A 25 20.50 -0.34 -2.95
N ASP A 26 20.72 -0.56 -4.24
CA ASP A 26 21.53 0.31 -5.10
C ASP A 26 20.92 1.72 -5.23
N THR A 27 19.60 1.89 -5.09
CA THR A 27 18.96 3.22 -5.07
C THR A 27 18.97 3.88 -3.70
N ILE A 28 18.96 3.10 -2.62
CA ILE A 28 18.93 3.59 -1.24
C ILE A 28 20.33 3.95 -0.74
N TYR A 29 21.29 3.05 -0.94
CA TYR A 29 22.62 3.13 -0.35
C TYR A 29 23.34 4.47 -0.62
N PRO A 30 23.36 5.01 -1.86
CA PRO A 30 24.05 6.28 -2.15
C PRO A 30 23.44 7.51 -1.46
N GLN A 31 22.19 7.40 -0.97
CA GLN A 31 21.45 8.50 -0.35
C GLN A 31 21.49 8.48 1.18
N LEU A 32 22.10 7.45 1.80
CA LEU A 32 22.11 7.30 3.25
C LEU A 32 23.00 8.35 3.92
N THR A 33 22.50 8.90 5.02
CA THR A 33 23.21 9.80 5.93
C THR A 33 23.09 9.29 7.36
N SER A 34 23.81 9.90 8.30
CA SER A 34 23.72 9.56 9.74
C SER A 34 22.30 9.72 10.32
N ASP A 35 21.43 10.46 9.65
CA ASP A 35 20.04 10.66 10.07
C ASP A 35 19.10 9.52 9.66
N CYS A 36 19.64 8.54 8.91
CA CYS A 36 18.91 7.36 8.46
C CYS A 36 19.59 6.08 8.88
N GLU A 37 18.80 5.03 9.05
CA GLU A 37 19.25 3.64 9.03
C GLU A 37 18.39 2.84 8.06
N VAL A 38 18.93 1.75 7.55
CA VAL A 38 18.17 0.71 6.85
C VAL A 38 18.08 -0.51 7.74
N VAL A 39 16.88 -0.98 7.99
CA VAL A 39 16.64 -2.20 8.77
C VAL A 39 15.98 -3.22 7.87
N ILE A 40 16.65 -4.34 7.64
CA ILE A 40 16.18 -5.44 6.80
C ILE A 40 15.85 -6.62 7.71
N ALA A 41 14.64 -7.15 7.58
CA ALA A 41 14.22 -8.37 8.26
C ALA A 41 13.91 -9.45 7.22
N ASP A 42 14.79 -10.43 7.14
CA ASP A 42 14.64 -11.57 6.24
C ASP A 42 13.76 -12.66 6.88
N ASP A 43 12.69 -13.01 6.20
CA ASP A 43 11.66 -13.95 6.69
C ASP A 43 11.96 -15.41 6.32
N VAL A 44 13.23 -15.81 6.51
CA VAL A 44 13.74 -17.17 6.19
C VAL A 44 13.71 -17.41 4.68
N SER A 45 14.30 -16.49 3.90
CA SER A 45 14.48 -16.69 2.46
C SER A 45 15.28 -17.94 2.15
N THR A 46 14.90 -18.63 1.08
CA THR A 46 15.54 -19.88 0.60
C THR A 46 16.40 -19.65 -0.66
N ASP A 47 16.35 -18.41 -1.19
CA ASP A 47 17.16 -17.94 -2.33
C ASP A 47 18.37 -17.11 -1.85
N ASP A 48 19.05 -16.42 -2.75
CA ASP A 48 20.23 -15.61 -2.43
C ASP A 48 19.94 -14.26 -1.75
N THR A 49 18.68 -13.97 -1.39
CA THR A 49 18.28 -12.70 -0.75
C THR A 49 19.18 -12.35 0.44
N LEU A 50 19.33 -13.29 1.39
CA LEU A 50 20.12 -13.04 2.61
C LEU A 50 21.59 -12.77 2.31
N SER A 51 22.18 -13.47 1.36
CA SER A 51 23.55 -13.27 0.90
C SER A 51 23.74 -11.84 0.35
N ILE A 52 22.84 -11.41 -0.51
CA ILE A 52 22.86 -10.08 -1.13
C ILE A 52 22.78 -8.97 -0.08
N VAL A 53 21.82 -9.03 0.83
CA VAL A 53 21.64 -7.95 1.83
C VAL A 53 22.80 -7.88 2.82
N LYS A 54 23.43 -9.01 3.17
CA LYS A 54 24.64 -9.06 4.00
C LYS A 54 25.84 -8.39 3.33
N GLN A 55 25.98 -8.46 2.02
CA GLN A 55 27.03 -7.75 1.29
C GLN A 55 26.88 -6.22 1.42
N PHE A 56 25.66 -5.69 1.41
CA PHE A 56 25.41 -4.27 1.66
C PHE A 56 25.68 -3.88 3.12
N GLN A 57 25.33 -4.73 4.09
CA GLN A 57 25.65 -4.52 5.50
C GLN A 57 27.16 -4.42 5.72
N GLN A 58 27.97 -5.23 5.06
CA GLN A 58 29.44 -5.18 5.17
C GLN A 58 30.00 -3.85 4.62
N LYS A 59 29.37 -3.26 3.61
CA LYS A 59 29.78 -2.00 2.98
C LYS A 59 29.34 -0.76 3.77
N CYS A 60 28.27 -0.86 4.57
CA CYS A 60 27.66 0.29 5.23
C CYS A 60 27.10 -0.07 6.61
N SER A 61 27.66 0.53 7.65
CA SER A 61 27.22 0.31 9.04
C SER A 61 25.82 0.86 9.37
N LEU A 62 25.22 1.66 8.47
CA LEU A 62 23.85 2.15 8.58
C LEU A 62 22.82 1.09 8.13
N ILE A 63 23.27 0.03 7.46
CA ILE A 63 22.42 -1.08 7.03
C ILE A 63 22.54 -2.20 8.05
N LYS A 64 21.40 -2.58 8.63
CA LYS A 64 21.28 -3.64 9.64
C LYS A 64 20.42 -4.76 9.08
N VAL A 65 20.94 -5.97 9.10
CA VAL A 65 20.28 -7.17 8.57
C VAL A 65 20.00 -8.13 9.72
N PHE A 66 18.76 -8.58 9.80
CA PHE A 66 18.28 -9.58 10.75
C PHE A 66 17.57 -10.69 10.00
N GLN A 67 17.81 -11.92 10.39
CA GLN A 67 17.07 -13.08 9.89
C GLN A 67 16.13 -13.59 10.96
N ASN A 68 14.87 -13.84 10.58
CA ASN A 68 13.90 -14.45 11.47
C ASN A 68 14.24 -15.93 11.72
N THR A 69 13.84 -16.47 12.86
CA THR A 69 14.04 -17.90 13.18
C THR A 69 13.04 -18.81 12.47
N ASN A 70 11.88 -18.25 12.10
CA ASN A 70 10.80 -18.91 11.37
C ASN A 70 10.10 -17.88 10.48
N ASN A 71 9.44 -18.34 9.42
CA ASN A 71 8.66 -17.48 8.55
C ASN A 71 7.43 -16.94 9.31
N LEU A 72 7.38 -15.61 9.47
CA LEU A 72 6.32 -14.89 10.18
C LEU A 72 5.18 -14.47 9.26
N GLY A 73 5.37 -14.60 7.96
CA GLY A 73 4.50 -14.04 6.94
C GLY A 73 4.59 -12.51 6.85
N MET A 74 3.98 -11.95 5.81
CA MET A 74 4.09 -10.52 5.50
C MET A 74 3.75 -9.63 6.70
N ASP A 75 2.56 -9.78 7.30
CA ASP A 75 2.10 -8.94 8.41
C ASP A 75 2.99 -9.07 9.65
N GLY A 76 3.46 -10.30 9.94
CA GLY A 76 4.37 -10.56 11.05
C GLY A 76 5.75 -9.96 10.83
N ASN A 77 6.27 -10.00 9.59
CA ASN A 77 7.57 -9.46 9.25
C ASN A 77 7.57 -7.92 9.25
N PHE A 78 6.47 -7.26 8.87
CA PHE A 78 6.29 -5.82 9.07
C PHE A 78 6.40 -5.43 10.54
N HIS A 79 5.76 -6.19 11.42
CA HIS A 79 5.86 -5.94 12.86
C HIS A 79 7.28 -6.17 13.38
N LYS A 80 7.93 -7.21 12.92
CA LYS A 80 9.30 -7.54 13.33
C LYS A 80 10.27 -6.43 12.94
N VAL A 81 10.29 -5.99 11.69
CA VAL A 81 11.22 -4.96 11.21
C VAL A 81 11.00 -3.63 11.92
N THR A 82 9.75 -3.27 12.26
CA THR A 82 9.45 -2.05 13.03
C THR A 82 9.98 -2.11 14.46
N LYS A 83 9.93 -3.27 15.10
CA LYS A 83 10.52 -3.45 16.45
C LYS A 83 12.04 -3.35 16.45
N LEU A 84 12.68 -3.77 15.38
CA LEU A 84 14.13 -3.70 15.20
C LEU A 84 14.60 -2.27 14.85
N ALA A 85 13.76 -1.46 14.26
CA ALA A 85 14.02 -0.07 13.91
C ALA A 85 14.26 0.78 15.17
N THR A 86 15.13 1.80 15.06
CA THR A 86 15.46 2.71 16.17
C THR A 86 15.07 4.16 15.90
N GLY A 87 14.77 4.51 14.65
CA GLY A 87 14.39 5.86 14.23
C GLY A 87 13.08 6.35 14.84
N LYS A 88 12.94 7.68 14.88
CA LYS A 88 11.68 8.32 15.28
C LYS A 88 10.53 7.98 14.29
N TYR A 89 10.85 7.92 13.01
CA TYR A 89 9.94 7.54 11.95
C TYR A 89 10.32 6.19 11.36
N VAL A 90 9.33 5.45 10.88
CA VAL A 90 9.51 4.26 10.02
C VAL A 90 9.03 4.57 8.62
N TRP A 91 9.81 4.12 7.65
CA TRP A 91 9.51 4.21 6.24
C TRP A 91 9.61 2.82 5.63
N PHE A 92 8.48 2.23 5.29
CA PHE A 92 8.49 0.92 4.65
C PHE A 92 8.87 1.05 3.18
N CYS A 93 9.79 0.22 2.74
CA CYS A 93 10.15 0.05 1.34
C CYS A 93 9.94 -1.41 0.95
N GLY A 94 9.27 -1.66 -0.17
CA GLY A 94 9.19 -2.99 -0.75
C GLY A 94 10.56 -3.50 -1.18
N GLN A 95 10.72 -4.81 -1.25
CA GLN A 95 11.96 -5.42 -1.77
C GLN A 95 12.09 -5.29 -3.30
N ASP A 96 11.17 -4.59 -3.96
CA ASP A 96 11.00 -4.52 -5.41
C ASP A 96 10.66 -3.12 -5.95
N ASP A 97 10.52 -2.11 -5.07
CA ASP A 97 10.28 -0.72 -5.42
C ASP A 97 11.56 0.11 -5.38
N LEU A 98 11.67 1.17 -6.20
CA LEU A 98 12.88 1.97 -6.28
C LEU A 98 12.67 3.37 -5.70
N LEU A 99 13.64 3.84 -4.92
CA LEU A 99 13.68 5.19 -4.37
C LEU A 99 14.52 6.11 -5.27
N GLY A 100 13.89 7.07 -5.93
CA GLY A 100 14.57 8.02 -6.80
C GLY A 100 15.54 8.94 -6.05
N ASN A 101 16.45 9.55 -6.78
CA ASN A 101 17.47 10.43 -6.22
C ASN A 101 16.85 11.61 -5.44
N GLY A 102 17.36 11.84 -4.23
CA GLY A 102 16.95 12.96 -3.39
C GLY A 102 15.69 12.71 -2.55
N VAL A 103 14.96 11.59 -2.75
CA VAL A 103 13.73 11.32 -2.00
C VAL A 103 13.98 11.15 -0.50
N ILE A 104 15.10 10.53 -0.08
CA ILE A 104 15.45 10.38 1.34
C ILE A 104 15.72 11.75 1.96
N LYS A 105 16.46 12.62 1.28
CA LYS A 105 16.71 14.00 1.72
C LYS A 105 15.40 14.79 1.87
N GLN A 106 14.49 14.63 0.92
CA GLN A 106 13.20 15.31 0.96
C GLN A 106 12.32 14.80 2.11
N ALA A 107 12.26 13.50 2.33
CA ALA A 107 11.55 12.91 3.46
C ALA A 107 12.09 13.42 4.80
N LEU A 108 13.43 13.40 4.99
CA LEU A 108 14.10 13.95 6.18
C LEU A 108 13.75 15.42 6.41
N LYS A 109 13.82 16.27 5.36
CA LYS A 109 13.45 17.68 5.43
C LYS A 109 12.03 17.88 5.97
N MET A 110 11.06 17.15 5.40
CA MET A 110 9.65 17.31 5.76
C MET A 110 9.34 16.84 7.18
N VAL A 111 9.85 15.67 7.59
CA VAL A 111 9.56 15.13 8.93
C VAL A 111 10.28 15.89 10.05
N SER A 112 11.40 16.54 9.75
CA SER A 112 12.18 17.28 10.75
C SER A 112 11.57 18.65 11.06
N ASN A 113 10.98 19.33 10.07
CA ASN A 113 10.62 20.74 10.17
C ASN A 113 9.13 21.00 10.48
N ASN A 114 8.23 20.02 10.30
CA ASN A 114 6.80 20.30 10.19
C ASN A 114 5.91 19.59 11.22
N ASN A 115 6.49 18.94 12.21
CA ASN A 115 5.76 18.19 13.25
C ASN A 115 4.64 17.30 12.67
N ILE A 116 4.95 16.58 11.59
CA ILE A 116 4.01 15.67 10.93
C ILE A 116 4.09 14.29 11.56
N GLY A 117 2.95 13.62 11.63
CA GLY A 117 2.89 12.22 12.07
C GLY A 117 2.94 11.23 10.90
N ILE A 118 2.47 11.67 9.75
CA ILE A 118 2.43 10.87 8.52
C ILE A 118 2.89 11.76 7.36
N LEU A 119 3.83 11.26 6.57
CA LEU A 119 4.20 11.83 5.28
C LEU A 119 3.75 10.88 4.18
N ASN A 120 2.94 11.38 3.25
CA ASN A 120 2.53 10.67 2.05
C ASN A 120 3.27 11.24 0.83
N MET A 121 4.02 10.41 0.14
CA MET A 121 4.83 10.81 -1.01
C MET A 121 4.26 10.27 -2.31
N ASN A 122 4.23 11.11 -3.34
CA ASN A 122 3.79 10.71 -4.67
C ASN A 122 4.75 9.71 -5.29
N PHE A 123 4.24 8.92 -6.21
CA PHE A 123 4.99 7.90 -6.90
C PHE A 123 4.51 7.74 -8.36
N SER A 124 5.40 7.22 -9.18
CA SER A 124 5.10 6.73 -10.53
C SER A 124 4.93 5.22 -10.50
N GLN A 125 4.08 4.69 -11.37
CA GLN A 125 3.88 3.25 -11.51
C GLN A 125 4.57 2.72 -12.76
N TYR A 126 5.32 1.66 -12.60
CA TYR A 126 6.06 0.98 -13.66
C TYR A 126 5.55 -0.44 -13.85
N ASP A 127 5.78 -0.97 -15.03
CA ASP A 127 5.55 -2.38 -15.33
C ASP A 127 6.41 -3.30 -14.42
N HIS A 128 6.17 -4.60 -14.51
CA HIS A 128 6.90 -5.59 -13.73
C HIS A 128 8.42 -5.54 -13.95
N TYR A 129 8.88 -5.21 -15.15
CA TYR A 129 10.31 -5.15 -15.47
C TYR A 129 10.97 -3.83 -15.05
N MET A 130 10.19 -2.85 -14.60
CA MET A 130 10.62 -1.49 -14.27
C MET A 130 11.18 -0.72 -15.46
N GLU A 131 10.69 -1.04 -16.68
CA GLU A 131 11.13 -0.46 -17.94
C GLU A 131 10.14 0.58 -18.48
N THR A 132 8.83 0.28 -18.37
CA THR A 132 7.77 1.13 -18.90
C THR A 132 7.05 1.86 -17.78
N CYS A 133 7.02 3.20 -17.84
CA CYS A 133 6.20 4.01 -16.95
C CYS A 133 4.74 3.94 -17.41
N LEU A 134 3.87 3.45 -16.54
CA LEU A 134 2.43 3.27 -16.79
C LEU A 134 1.62 4.47 -16.26
N THR A 135 2.07 5.06 -15.16
CA THR A 135 1.47 6.25 -14.54
C THR A 135 2.60 7.13 -14.03
N GLU A 136 2.75 8.33 -14.57
CA GLU A 136 3.82 9.25 -14.18
C GLU A 136 3.60 9.84 -12.79
N SER A 137 2.35 10.12 -12.42
CA SER A 137 1.96 10.71 -11.14
C SER A 137 0.67 10.09 -10.61
N PHE A 138 0.80 9.23 -9.60
CA PHE A 138 -0.37 8.56 -9.00
C PHE A 138 -1.31 9.56 -8.32
N PHE A 139 -0.80 10.62 -7.72
CA PHE A 139 -1.63 11.60 -7.04
C PHE A 139 -2.52 12.38 -8.01
N GLU A 140 -2.05 12.68 -9.23
CA GLU A 140 -2.89 13.33 -10.23
C GLU A 140 -4.07 12.47 -10.67
N GLU A 141 -3.95 11.15 -10.61
CA GLU A 141 -5.05 10.23 -10.92
C GLU A 141 -5.99 10.02 -9.72
N SER A 142 -5.49 10.23 -8.50
CA SER A 142 -6.18 9.92 -7.25
C SER A 142 -6.59 11.16 -6.44
N THR A 143 -6.68 12.34 -7.07
CA THR A 143 -7.09 13.60 -6.43
C THR A 143 -8.43 14.12 -6.91
N PHE A 144 -9.09 14.93 -6.09
CA PHE A 144 -10.21 15.78 -6.47
C PHE A 144 -9.76 17.12 -7.04
N ASP A 145 -8.54 17.58 -6.67
CA ASP A 145 -7.99 18.86 -7.09
C ASP A 145 -6.64 18.66 -7.79
N LYS A 146 -6.70 18.36 -9.08
CA LYS A 146 -5.49 18.16 -9.91
C LYS A 146 -4.62 19.41 -9.97
N LYS A 147 -5.24 20.61 -10.02
CA LYS A 147 -4.50 21.86 -10.11
C LYS A 147 -3.64 22.09 -8.87
N LEU A 148 -4.21 21.86 -7.68
CA LEU A 148 -3.47 22.00 -6.43
C LEU A 148 -2.28 21.03 -6.37
N VAL A 149 -2.49 19.77 -6.77
CA VAL A 149 -1.42 18.75 -6.79
C VAL A 149 -0.31 19.09 -7.78
N GLN A 150 -0.65 19.64 -8.94
CA GLN A 150 0.33 20.02 -9.97
C GLN A 150 1.11 21.31 -9.64
N THR A 151 0.54 22.21 -8.83
CA THR A 151 1.15 23.53 -8.54
C THR A 151 1.82 23.61 -7.17
N SER A 152 1.74 22.58 -6.35
CA SER A 152 2.26 22.59 -4.98
C SER A 152 3.10 21.34 -4.72
N ASP A 153 4.41 21.50 -4.54
CA ASP A 153 5.31 20.39 -4.25
C ASP A 153 5.04 19.78 -2.87
N GLU A 154 4.69 20.59 -1.90
CA GLU A 154 4.46 20.20 -0.52
C GLU A 154 3.09 20.72 -0.04
N LEU A 155 2.31 19.85 0.60
CA LEU A 155 1.03 20.19 1.24
C LEU A 155 1.00 19.67 2.67
N TYR A 156 0.22 20.34 3.52
CA TYR A 156 0.08 19.99 4.93
C TYR A 156 -1.39 20.07 5.34
N PHE A 157 -1.87 19.05 6.04
CA PHE A 157 -3.25 18.94 6.50
C PHE A 157 -3.28 18.69 8.00
N ASP A 158 -4.06 19.46 8.73
CA ASP A 158 -4.18 19.32 10.17
C ASP A 158 -5.19 18.23 10.56
N THR A 159 -6.10 17.88 9.66
CA THR A 159 -7.13 16.88 9.89
C THR A 159 -7.25 15.87 8.73
N PRO A 160 -7.77 14.64 9.02
CA PRO A 160 -8.11 13.69 7.96
C PRO A 160 -9.15 14.24 6.97
N ASP A 161 -10.12 15.04 7.42
CA ASP A 161 -11.14 15.63 6.54
C ASP A 161 -10.53 16.58 5.51
N GLU A 162 -9.57 17.41 5.90
CA GLU A 162 -8.82 18.29 4.99
C GLU A 162 -8.03 17.46 3.97
N TYR A 163 -7.30 16.42 4.42
CA TYR A 163 -6.59 15.51 3.52
C TYR A 163 -7.55 14.90 2.50
N TYR A 164 -8.69 14.37 2.95
CA TYR A 164 -9.68 13.73 2.07
C TYR A 164 -10.53 14.71 1.27
N SER A 165 -10.42 16.01 1.49
CA SER A 165 -10.99 17.01 0.59
C SER A 165 -10.18 17.13 -0.72
N VAL A 166 -8.90 16.78 -0.68
CA VAL A 166 -7.98 16.80 -1.81
C VAL A 166 -7.75 15.41 -2.40
N TYR A 167 -7.41 14.43 -1.56
CA TYR A 167 -7.06 13.07 -2.00
C TYR A 167 -8.22 12.09 -1.86
N THR A 168 -8.38 11.23 -2.87
CA THR A 168 -9.52 10.30 -2.91
C THR A 168 -9.33 9.04 -2.07
N GLN A 169 -8.09 8.72 -1.68
CA GLN A 169 -7.72 7.49 -0.98
C GLN A 169 -6.74 7.77 0.17
N PRO A 170 -6.74 6.94 1.23
CA PRO A 170 -5.67 6.97 2.20
C PRO A 170 -4.34 6.56 1.55
N PRO A 171 -3.22 7.00 2.11
CA PRO A 171 -1.91 6.46 1.72
C PRO A 171 -1.88 4.95 1.96
N SER A 172 -1.83 4.15 0.91
CA SER A 172 -1.85 2.69 1.00
C SER A 172 -0.65 2.02 0.33
N PHE A 173 -0.01 2.70 -0.62
CA PHE A 173 1.19 2.20 -1.27
C PHE A 173 2.38 2.26 -0.29
N LEU A 174 3.01 1.12 -0.08
CA LEU A 174 3.96 0.93 0.99
C LEU A 174 5.12 1.94 0.99
N PRO A 175 5.88 2.11 -0.12
CA PRO A 175 7.00 3.05 -0.16
C PRO A 175 6.59 4.52 -0.14
N SER A 176 5.32 4.85 -0.33
CA SER A 176 4.85 6.24 -0.28
C SER A 176 4.66 6.78 1.13
N VAL A 177 4.77 5.94 2.17
CA VAL A 177 4.36 6.31 3.53
C VAL A 177 5.52 6.29 4.51
N VAL A 178 5.80 7.46 5.11
CA VAL A 178 6.65 7.58 6.30
C VAL A 178 5.74 7.95 7.47
N MET A 179 5.84 7.25 8.60
CA MET A 179 5.02 7.54 9.77
C MET A 179 5.79 7.44 11.08
N LEU A 180 5.30 8.09 12.13
CA LEU A 180 5.86 7.96 13.46
C LEU A 180 5.91 6.48 13.89
N ARG A 181 7.08 6.01 14.32
CA ARG A 181 7.26 4.62 14.76
C ARG A 181 6.39 4.27 15.96
N GLU A 182 6.11 5.24 16.83
CA GLU A 182 5.23 5.03 17.98
C GLU A 182 3.82 4.56 17.58
N TYR A 183 3.31 4.94 16.40
CA TYR A 183 2.03 4.47 15.90
C TYR A 183 1.97 2.95 15.78
N TRP A 184 3.07 2.33 15.33
CA TRP A 184 3.21 0.89 15.27
C TRP A 184 3.35 0.24 16.65
N LEU A 185 4.04 0.91 17.57
CA LEU A 185 4.32 0.37 18.89
C LEU A 185 3.10 0.46 19.83
N THR A 186 2.19 1.40 19.58
CA THR A 186 1.03 1.68 20.41
C THR A 186 -0.30 1.13 19.86
N THR A 187 -0.33 0.80 18.56
CA THR A 187 -1.53 0.22 17.94
C THR A 187 -1.53 -1.30 18.14
N ASP A 188 -2.68 -1.86 18.53
CA ASP A 188 -2.87 -3.32 18.48
C ASP A 188 -2.98 -3.78 17.02
N ILE A 189 -1.83 -4.12 16.44
CA ILE A 189 -1.72 -4.48 15.03
C ILE A 189 -2.28 -5.87 14.71
N LYS A 190 -2.44 -6.74 15.72
CA LYS A 190 -2.89 -8.13 15.49
C LYS A 190 -4.28 -8.19 14.89
N GLN A 191 -5.12 -7.19 15.19
CA GLN A 191 -6.47 -7.06 14.61
C GLN A 191 -6.46 -6.91 13.07
N PHE A 192 -5.34 -6.44 12.48
CA PHE A 192 -5.18 -6.27 11.03
C PHE A 192 -4.49 -7.46 10.36
N TYR A 193 -4.01 -8.46 11.12
CA TYR A 193 -3.31 -9.62 10.56
C TYR A 193 -4.19 -10.39 9.58
N GLY A 194 -3.56 -10.77 8.48
CA GLY A 194 -4.20 -11.46 7.37
C GLY A 194 -4.95 -10.55 6.40
N SER A 195 -4.84 -9.23 6.60
CA SER A 195 -5.30 -8.26 5.60
C SER A 195 -4.25 -8.00 4.51
N TYR A 196 -2.98 -8.25 4.77
CA TYR A 196 -1.82 -7.78 3.98
C TYR A 196 -1.68 -6.25 3.95
N PHE A 197 -2.49 -5.52 4.74
CA PHE A 197 -2.52 -4.06 4.81
C PHE A 197 -2.48 -3.56 6.26
N VAL A 198 -1.68 -4.21 7.10
CA VAL A 198 -1.46 -3.80 8.49
C VAL A 198 -1.04 -2.34 8.57
N GLN A 199 -0.18 -1.87 7.65
CA GLN A 199 0.28 -0.49 7.58
C GLN A 199 -0.86 0.51 7.36
N VAL A 200 -1.86 0.16 6.55
CA VAL A 200 -3.05 1.00 6.34
C VAL A 200 -3.89 1.06 7.61
N GLY A 201 -4.04 -0.07 8.31
CA GLY A 201 -4.71 -0.11 9.59
C GLY A 201 -4.05 0.80 10.62
N VAL A 202 -2.72 0.68 10.81
CA VAL A 202 -1.95 1.53 11.73
C VAL A 202 -2.04 3.01 11.35
N LEU A 203 -1.90 3.34 10.05
CA LEU A 203 -2.02 4.69 9.55
C LEU A 203 -3.39 5.30 9.90
N LEU A 204 -4.48 4.63 9.54
CA LEU A 204 -5.83 5.13 9.77
C LEU A 204 -6.17 5.25 11.27
N MET A 205 -5.67 4.36 12.12
CA MET A 205 -5.85 4.47 13.57
C MET A 205 -5.21 5.72 14.17
N ASN A 206 -4.20 6.29 13.50
CA ASN A 206 -3.39 7.38 14.03
C ASN A 206 -3.43 8.67 13.21
N MET A 207 -4.09 8.68 12.03
CA MET A 207 -4.10 9.78 11.08
C MET A 207 -4.62 11.12 11.64
N HIS A 208 -5.40 11.07 12.72
CA HIS A 208 -5.98 12.24 13.38
C HIS A 208 -5.11 12.84 14.50
N LYS A 209 -3.98 12.21 14.83
CA LYS A 209 -3.17 12.61 15.99
C LYS A 209 -2.20 13.75 15.71
N HIS A 210 -1.71 13.84 14.49
CA HIS A 210 -0.73 14.83 14.05
C HIS A 210 -1.02 15.25 12.61
N ARG A 211 -0.36 16.33 12.17
CA ARG A 211 -0.43 16.79 10.79
C ARG A 211 -0.03 15.72 9.79
N ILE A 212 -0.63 15.77 8.62
CA ILE A 212 -0.31 14.93 7.48
C ILE A 212 0.46 15.79 6.48
N GLY A 213 1.70 15.40 6.18
CA GLY A 213 2.47 16.01 5.10
C GLY A 213 2.24 15.24 3.80
N VAL A 214 2.23 15.94 2.69
CA VAL A 214 2.19 15.34 1.36
C VAL A 214 3.28 15.95 0.49
N PHE A 215 4.00 15.10 -0.23
CA PHE A 215 4.99 15.49 -1.22
C PHE A 215 4.56 15.04 -2.61
N ASN A 216 4.28 16.00 -3.49
CA ASN A 216 3.61 15.76 -4.78
C ASN A 216 4.55 15.36 -5.92
N ILE A 217 5.86 15.58 -5.81
CA ILE A 217 6.80 15.16 -6.86
C ILE A 217 7.00 13.63 -6.79
N PRO A 218 6.79 12.89 -7.88
CA PRO A 218 6.86 11.41 -7.87
C PRO A 218 8.31 10.92 -7.94
N LEU A 219 9.00 10.91 -6.81
CA LEU A 219 10.38 10.42 -6.70
C LEU A 219 10.48 8.92 -6.37
N ILE A 220 9.36 8.24 -6.17
CA ILE A 220 9.30 6.81 -5.90
C ILE A 220 8.80 6.11 -7.16
N LYS A 221 9.43 5.00 -7.52
CA LYS A 221 8.99 4.16 -8.63
C LYS A 221 8.42 2.86 -8.08
N GLY A 222 7.11 2.74 -8.13
CA GLY A 222 6.37 1.56 -7.69
C GLY A 222 6.27 0.53 -8.80
N ARG A 223 6.59 -0.71 -8.52
CA ARG A 223 6.41 -1.83 -9.44
C ARG A 223 4.96 -2.30 -9.39
N ILE A 224 4.33 -2.48 -10.55
CA ILE A 224 3.09 -3.25 -10.60
C ILE A 224 3.43 -4.73 -10.41
N PRO A 225 2.73 -5.44 -9.49
CA PRO A 225 2.96 -6.86 -9.26
C PRO A 225 2.91 -7.67 -10.55
N ASN A 226 3.85 -8.58 -10.69
CA ASN A 226 3.95 -9.48 -11.83
C ASN A 226 2.86 -10.57 -11.85
N ASP A 227 2.92 -11.38 -12.89
CA ASP A 227 2.04 -12.53 -13.06
C ASP A 227 2.18 -13.58 -11.95
N GLN A 228 3.31 -13.64 -11.22
CA GLN A 228 3.48 -14.53 -10.05
C GLN A 228 2.50 -14.21 -8.90
N TRP A 229 2.15 -12.94 -8.70
CA TRP A 229 1.05 -12.56 -7.81
C TRP A 229 -0.31 -12.91 -8.43
N GLN A 230 -0.37 -13.04 -9.74
CA GLN A 230 -1.55 -13.48 -10.48
C GLN A 230 -1.67 -15.00 -10.52
N GLU A 231 -0.56 -15.73 -10.48
CA GLU A 231 -0.51 -17.19 -10.39
C GLU A 231 -1.01 -17.73 -9.05
N ASP A 232 -0.79 -16.99 -7.95
CA ASP A 232 -1.43 -17.28 -6.66
C ASP A 232 -2.65 -16.37 -6.42
N GLY A 233 -3.72 -16.57 -7.14
CA GLY A 233 -4.88 -15.69 -7.06
C GLY A 233 -5.67 -15.79 -5.75
N SER A 234 -5.37 -16.75 -4.85
CA SER A 234 -5.83 -16.65 -3.48
C SER A 234 -5.21 -15.44 -2.80
N LYS A 235 -3.92 -15.18 -3.06
CA LYS A 235 -3.23 -13.96 -2.64
C LYS A 235 -3.77 -12.73 -3.35
N LEU A 236 -3.96 -12.77 -4.67
CA LEU A 236 -4.52 -11.61 -5.40
C LEU A 236 -5.86 -11.18 -4.81
N PHE A 237 -6.78 -12.12 -4.60
CA PHE A 237 -8.07 -11.82 -4.01
C PHE A 237 -7.93 -11.31 -2.57
N ALA A 238 -7.05 -11.89 -1.76
CA ALA A 238 -6.78 -11.45 -0.40
C ALA A 238 -6.19 -10.03 -0.36
N ILE A 239 -5.28 -9.69 -1.27
CA ILE A 239 -4.70 -8.34 -1.38
C ILE A 239 -5.76 -7.33 -1.80
N MET A 240 -6.57 -7.65 -2.82
CA MET A 240 -7.61 -6.74 -3.31
C MET A 240 -8.71 -6.50 -2.28
N THR A 241 -9.00 -7.47 -1.42
CA THR A 241 -9.97 -7.34 -0.33
C THR A 241 -9.35 -6.81 0.96
N GLY A 242 -8.05 -7.04 1.16
CA GLY A 242 -7.35 -6.76 2.41
C GLY A 242 -7.32 -5.28 2.77
N ASP A 243 -7.08 -4.39 1.81
CA ASP A 243 -7.17 -2.94 2.00
C ASP A 243 -8.56 -2.54 2.54
N LEU A 244 -9.62 -3.07 1.94
CA LEU A 244 -10.98 -2.81 2.40
C LEU A 244 -11.27 -3.39 3.80
N VAL A 245 -10.67 -4.54 4.12
CA VAL A 245 -10.79 -5.17 5.45
C VAL A 245 -10.08 -4.33 6.50
N ALA A 246 -8.83 -3.91 6.25
CA ALA A 246 -8.08 -3.05 7.16
C ALA A 246 -8.81 -1.72 7.42
N LYS A 247 -9.33 -1.09 6.35
CA LYS A 247 -10.16 0.11 6.45
C LYS A 247 -11.42 -0.13 7.29
N ASN A 248 -12.15 -1.23 7.05
CA ASN A 248 -13.35 -1.56 7.82
C ASN A 248 -13.08 -1.65 9.33
N ILE A 249 -11.97 -2.29 9.72
CA ILE A 249 -11.56 -2.39 11.11
C ILE A 249 -11.24 -0.99 11.66
N ALA A 250 -10.38 -0.24 10.97
CA ALA A 250 -9.96 1.09 11.40
C ALA A 250 -11.13 2.07 11.55
N PHE A 251 -12.06 2.13 10.57
CA PHE A 251 -13.23 3.02 10.64
C PHE A 251 -14.26 2.62 11.69
N LYS A 252 -14.29 1.35 12.10
CA LYS A 252 -15.11 0.93 13.25
C LYS A 252 -14.54 1.39 14.58
N LEU A 253 -13.22 1.38 14.71
CA LEU A 253 -12.50 1.68 15.96
C LEU A 253 -12.20 3.15 16.11
N ASN A 254 -11.80 3.84 15.05
CA ASN A 254 -11.43 5.26 15.06
C ASN A 254 -12.57 6.13 14.55
N LYS A 255 -13.30 6.77 15.46
CA LYS A 255 -14.44 7.66 15.12
C LYS A 255 -14.03 9.03 14.58
N ALA A 256 -12.76 9.40 14.67
CA ALA A 256 -12.25 10.64 14.07
C ALA A 256 -12.06 10.55 12.55
N LEU A 257 -12.22 9.37 11.95
CA LEU A 257 -12.14 9.19 10.52
C LEU A 257 -13.45 9.53 9.83
N PRO A 258 -13.44 10.21 8.66
CA PRO A 258 -14.65 10.54 7.91
C PRO A 258 -15.25 9.29 7.26
N TYR A 259 -16.28 8.70 7.89
CA TYR A 259 -16.89 7.43 7.47
C TYR A 259 -17.40 7.43 6.01
N ARG A 260 -17.71 8.62 5.45
CA ARG A 260 -18.07 8.80 4.02
C ARG A 260 -17.01 8.20 3.07
N ILE A 261 -15.73 8.26 3.45
CA ILE A 261 -14.62 7.73 2.64
C ILE A 261 -14.71 6.22 2.56
N PHE A 262 -14.92 5.55 3.69
CA PHE A 262 -15.10 4.11 3.71
C PHE A 262 -16.34 3.65 2.92
N GLN A 263 -17.46 4.38 3.00
CA GLN A 263 -18.66 4.09 2.20
C GLN A 263 -18.39 4.18 0.69
N ARG A 264 -17.64 5.19 0.26
CA ARG A 264 -17.21 5.34 -1.13
C ARG A 264 -16.33 4.16 -1.57
N ASP A 265 -15.37 3.77 -0.75
CA ASP A 265 -14.49 2.63 -1.06
C ASP A 265 -15.26 1.32 -1.12
N LYS A 266 -16.23 1.11 -0.24
CA LYS A 266 -17.17 -0.04 -0.32
C LYS A 266 -17.94 -0.06 -1.62
N LEU A 267 -18.50 1.08 -2.03
CA LEU A 267 -19.22 1.19 -3.29
C LEU A 267 -18.30 0.88 -4.49
N ARG A 268 -17.13 1.49 -4.54
CA ARG A 268 -16.12 1.26 -5.60
C ARG A 268 -15.73 -0.22 -5.67
N TYR A 269 -15.50 -0.85 -4.54
CA TYR A 269 -15.20 -2.28 -4.46
C TYR A 269 -16.37 -3.12 -4.99
N SER A 270 -17.59 -2.82 -4.57
CA SER A 270 -18.80 -3.55 -5.05
C SER A 270 -18.95 -3.46 -6.56
N LEU A 271 -18.76 -2.28 -7.15
CA LEU A 271 -18.86 -2.08 -8.60
C LEU A 271 -17.79 -2.87 -9.39
N ASN A 272 -16.62 -3.11 -8.78
CA ASN A 272 -15.54 -3.85 -9.42
C ASN A 272 -15.49 -5.32 -9.00
N PHE A 273 -16.34 -5.76 -8.06
CA PHE A 273 -16.25 -7.07 -7.44
C PHE A 273 -16.29 -8.24 -8.44
N LEU A 274 -17.19 -8.17 -9.42
CA LEU A 274 -17.29 -9.20 -10.45
C LEU A 274 -15.99 -9.30 -11.28
N PHE A 275 -15.41 -8.15 -11.67
CA PHE A 275 -14.16 -8.11 -12.41
C PHE A 275 -13.02 -8.71 -11.58
N LEU A 276 -12.95 -8.35 -10.30
CA LEU A 276 -11.93 -8.85 -9.36
C LEU A 276 -12.05 -10.36 -9.17
N LEU A 277 -13.28 -10.85 -8.98
CA LEU A 277 -13.56 -12.26 -8.81
C LEU A 277 -13.23 -13.06 -10.06
N ASN A 278 -13.57 -12.52 -11.23
CA ASN A 278 -13.28 -13.17 -12.51
C ASN A 278 -11.77 -13.26 -12.77
N LYS A 279 -11.03 -12.18 -12.51
CA LYS A 279 -9.57 -12.17 -12.61
C LYS A 279 -8.93 -13.18 -11.66
N SER A 280 -9.40 -13.26 -10.42
CA SER A 280 -8.93 -14.23 -9.43
C SER A 280 -9.18 -15.68 -9.87
N ARG A 281 -10.33 -15.98 -10.46
CA ARG A 281 -10.69 -17.33 -10.90
C ARG A 281 -10.07 -17.75 -12.23
N ALA A 282 -9.80 -16.81 -13.12
CA ALA A 282 -9.09 -17.07 -14.37
C ALA A 282 -7.67 -17.63 -14.11
N THR A 283 -7.10 -17.38 -12.93
CA THR A 283 -5.82 -17.96 -12.46
C THR A 283 -5.98 -19.29 -11.73
N GLY A 284 -7.15 -19.93 -11.81
CA GLY A 284 -7.41 -21.25 -11.19
C GLY A 284 -7.79 -21.21 -9.70
N LEU A 285 -8.09 -20.03 -9.17
CA LEU A 285 -8.17 -19.80 -7.72
C LEU A 285 -9.58 -19.49 -7.25
N ILE A 286 -10.05 -20.31 -6.35
CA ILE A 286 -11.34 -20.15 -5.68
C ILE A 286 -11.13 -19.30 -4.41
N PRO A 287 -11.92 -18.23 -4.18
CA PRO A 287 -11.89 -17.51 -2.93
C PRO A 287 -12.01 -18.48 -1.74
N SER A 288 -11.10 -18.38 -0.80
CA SER A 288 -11.11 -19.24 0.40
C SER A 288 -12.32 -18.90 1.28
N SER A 289 -12.69 -19.83 2.17
CA SER A 289 -13.70 -19.60 3.22
C SER A 289 -13.37 -18.36 4.07
N ARG A 290 -12.08 -18.07 4.28
CA ARG A 290 -11.59 -16.88 4.95
C ARG A 290 -11.99 -15.59 4.24
N ASN A 291 -11.87 -15.52 2.91
CA ASN A 291 -12.27 -14.35 2.14
C ASN A 291 -13.78 -14.07 2.25
N SER A 292 -14.59 -15.13 2.26
CA SER A 292 -16.05 -15.01 2.45
C SER A 292 -16.39 -14.45 3.84
N ILE A 293 -15.70 -14.88 4.89
CA ILE A 293 -15.85 -14.36 6.26
C ILE A 293 -15.46 -12.87 6.32
N GLN A 294 -14.33 -12.50 5.70
CA GLN A 294 -13.85 -11.14 5.66
C GLN A 294 -14.82 -10.21 4.91
N LEU A 295 -15.33 -10.63 3.76
CA LEU A 295 -16.33 -9.87 3.01
C LEU A 295 -17.64 -9.71 3.77
N LYS A 296 -18.08 -10.77 4.47
CA LYS A 296 -19.24 -10.68 5.36
C LYS A 296 -19.00 -9.68 6.50
N ALA A 297 -17.81 -9.64 7.07
CA ALA A 297 -17.45 -8.67 8.12
C ALA A 297 -17.47 -7.22 7.60
N VAL A 298 -17.08 -6.98 6.34
CA VAL A 298 -17.10 -5.64 5.70
C VAL A 298 -18.51 -5.20 5.33
N PHE A 299 -19.25 -6.06 4.64
CA PHE A 299 -20.56 -5.70 4.06
C PHE A 299 -21.72 -5.97 5.03
N GLY A 300 -21.51 -6.79 6.04
CA GLY A 300 -22.49 -7.11 7.06
C GLY A 300 -23.78 -7.71 6.46
N ASN A 301 -24.90 -7.31 7.01
CA ASN A 301 -26.22 -7.72 6.53
C ASN A 301 -26.78 -6.82 5.42
N SER A 302 -25.91 -6.26 4.56
CA SER A 302 -26.37 -5.40 3.47
C SER A 302 -26.96 -6.21 2.30
N LEU A 303 -27.94 -5.61 1.60
CA LEU A 303 -28.51 -6.18 0.37
C LEU A 303 -27.40 -6.47 -0.67
N VAL A 304 -26.37 -5.63 -0.74
CA VAL A 304 -25.22 -5.84 -1.63
C VAL A 304 -24.50 -7.15 -1.33
N TYR A 305 -24.35 -7.52 -0.07
CA TYR A 305 -23.72 -8.80 0.30
C TYR A 305 -24.58 -9.98 -0.13
N TYR A 306 -25.86 -10.00 0.23
CA TYR A 306 -26.73 -11.17 0.01
C TYR A 306 -27.17 -11.32 -1.44
N PHE A 307 -27.44 -10.22 -2.15
CA PHE A 307 -27.99 -10.26 -3.51
C PHE A 307 -26.97 -10.09 -4.62
N TYR A 308 -25.73 -9.69 -4.29
CA TYR A 308 -24.68 -9.48 -5.28
C TYR A 308 -23.40 -10.25 -4.95
N ILE A 309 -22.76 -9.98 -3.81
CA ILE A 309 -21.45 -10.57 -3.49
C ILE A 309 -21.55 -12.08 -3.24
N LEU A 310 -22.44 -12.52 -2.35
CA LEU A 310 -22.60 -13.92 -1.98
C LEU A 310 -23.04 -14.81 -3.15
N PRO A 311 -24.02 -14.45 -4.00
CA PRO A 311 -24.34 -15.21 -5.18
C PRO A 311 -23.14 -15.35 -6.13
N LEU A 312 -22.41 -14.26 -6.42
CA LEU A 312 -21.24 -14.30 -7.29
C LEU A 312 -20.13 -15.20 -6.76
N LEU A 313 -19.91 -15.24 -5.44
CA LEU A 313 -18.93 -16.15 -4.82
C LEU A 313 -19.25 -17.63 -5.06
N ASN A 314 -20.51 -17.96 -5.28
CA ASN A 314 -20.97 -19.35 -5.46
C ASN A 314 -21.23 -19.73 -6.93
N LEU A 315 -21.07 -18.78 -7.87
CA LEU A 315 -21.28 -19.09 -9.30
C LEU A 315 -20.13 -19.90 -9.90
N ASN A 316 -20.47 -20.71 -10.90
CA ASN A 316 -19.50 -21.40 -11.74
C ASN A 316 -18.63 -20.40 -12.53
N VAL A 317 -17.37 -20.74 -12.78
CA VAL A 317 -16.39 -19.92 -13.51
C VAL A 317 -16.93 -19.51 -14.88
N ARG A 318 -17.50 -20.44 -15.65
CA ARG A 318 -18.07 -20.16 -17.00
C ARG A 318 -19.20 -19.13 -16.97
N VAL A 319 -20.06 -19.19 -15.95
CA VAL A 319 -21.15 -18.20 -15.78
C VAL A 319 -20.60 -16.82 -15.43
N LEU A 320 -19.56 -16.75 -14.61
CA LEU A 320 -18.89 -15.49 -14.26
C LEU A 320 -18.19 -14.85 -15.46
N GLU A 321 -17.56 -15.65 -16.31
CA GLU A 321 -16.94 -15.17 -17.56
C GLU A 321 -17.99 -14.54 -18.48
N LEU A 322 -19.11 -15.22 -18.70
CA LEU A 322 -20.23 -14.70 -19.51
C LEU A 322 -20.78 -13.39 -18.94
N LEU A 323 -20.98 -13.32 -17.62
CA LEU A 323 -21.45 -12.11 -16.96
C LEU A 323 -20.43 -10.95 -17.07
N SER A 324 -19.15 -11.24 -16.96
CA SER A 324 -18.09 -10.22 -17.06
C SER A 324 -17.97 -9.64 -18.48
N ILE A 325 -18.12 -10.49 -19.51
CA ILE A 325 -18.14 -10.06 -20.92
C ILE A 325 -19.36 -9.16 -21.17
N SER A 326 -20.53 -9.58 -20.69
CA SER A 326 -21.77 -8.82 -20.83
C SER A 326 -21.69 -7.46 -20.13
N LEU A 327 -21.18 -7.39 -18.92
CA LEU A 327 -21.02 -6.14 -18.17
C LEU A 327 -19.94 -5.23 -18.76
N SER A 328 -18.85 -5.80 -19.29
CA SER A 328 -17.82 -5.05 -20.03
C SER A 328 -18.42 -4.37 -21.27
N PHE A 329 -19.28 -5.06 -22.00
CA PHE A 329 -19.99 -4.51 -23.14
C PHE A 329 -20.94 -3.38 -22.73
N VAL A 330 -21.72 -3.57 -21.66
CA VAL A 330 -22.63 -2.55 -21.11
C VAL A 330 -21.84 -1.32 -20.64
N LYS A 331 -20.72 -1.51 -19.93
CA LYS A 331 -19.85 -0.41 -19.49
C LYS A 331 -19.29 0.39 -20.67
N LYS A 332 -18.82 -0.28 -21.73
CA LYS A 332 -18.37 0.38 -22.97
C LYS A 332 -19.50 1.16 -23.66
N LEU A 333 -20.72 0.61 -23.66
CA LEU A 333 -21.89 1.28 -24.24
C LEU A 333 -22.27 2.54 -23.45
N LEU A 334 -22.31 2.45 -22.11
CA LEU A 334 -22.61 3.57 -21.23
C LEU A 334 -21.55 4.69 -21.34
N LEU A 335 -20.28 4.34 -21.46
CA LEU A 335 -19.19 5.29 -21.70
C LEU A 335 -19.38 6.00 -23.05
N LYS A 336 -19.72 5.28 -24.12
CA LYS A 336 -20.00 5.90 -25.42
C LYS A 336 -21.19 6.88 -25.34
N ILE A 337 -22.26 6.50 -24.64
CA ILE A 337 -23.46 7.36 -24.44
C ILE A 337 -23.09 8.62 -23.64
N ALA A 338 -22.26 8.48 -22.60
CA ALA A 338 -21.80 9.62 -21.80
C ALA A 338 -20.94 10.59 -22.62
N ILE A 339 -20.04 10.06 -23.47
CA ILE A 339 -19.23 10.86 -24.40
C ILE A 339 -20.12 11.60 -25.41
N ILE A 340 -21.11 10.92 -25.99
CA ILE A 340 -22.04 11.54 -26.95
C ILE A 340 -22.87 12.65 -26.29
N LYS A 341 -23.30 12.45 -25.03
CA LYS A 341 -24.00 13.51 -24.28
C LYS A 341 -23.10 14.73 -24.01
N LYS A 342 -21.82 14.51 -23.74
CA LYS A 342 -20.82 15.59 -23.48
C LYS A 342 -20.43 16.35 -24.75
N LEU A 343 -20.57 15.74 -25.92
CA LEU A 343 -20.34 16.39 -27.23
C LEU A 343 -21.57 17.15 -27.77
N ARG A 344 -22.74 16.98 -27.11
CA ARG A 344 -23.99 17.70 -27.46
C ARG A 344 -24.33 18.85 -26.50
N GLN A 345 -23.55 19.07 -25.48
CA GLN A 345 -23.55 20.25 -24.60
C GLN A 345 -22.35 21.15 -24.96
#